data_f6c4539b2049ad5106053c48fc10317e
#
_entry.id   f6c4539b2049ad5106053c48fc10317e
#
_cell.length_a   1.000
_cell.length_b   1.000
_cell.length_c   1.000
_cell.angle_alpha   90.00
_cell.angle_beta   90.00
_cell.angle_gamma   90.00
#
_symmetry.space_group_name_H-M   'P 1'
#
loop_
_entity.id
_entity.type
_entity.pdbx_description
1 polymer ?
#
loop_
_entity_poly.entity_id
_entity_poly.type
_entity_poly.pdbx_seq_one_letter_code
_entity_poly.pdbx_strand_id
1 'polypeptide(L)'
;MKKAGELIKAEGFKPDVAFTSMLKRAICTLHHVLEETDLLWIPVTKAWQLNERHYGGLTGLDKLKTVEKHGEEQVLIWRRSYNIPPPTTNTSSPYHPANDARYSNLTFPEDFTETLSTTLDRVLPYYQQNIVPELKAGKTVIVSAHGNSLRALVKHLDGIDEKTIPNLNIPTGAPLVYHLDENMDVIPSEEAMAPLRGRYLGDQEEVKARIAGVQNQTQAK
;
A
#
# COMPACT_ATOMS: atom_id res chain seq x y z
N MET A 1 4.14 -14.45 -4.43
CA MET A 1 2.89 -13.85 -4.98
C MET A 1 1.86 -14.92 -5.29
N LYS A 2 2.22 -16.04 -5.91
CA LYS A 2 1.32 -17.20 -6.11
C LYS A 2 0.65 -17.65 -4.81
N LYS A 3 1.42 -17.81 -3.73
CA LYS A 3 0.89 -18.18 -2.40
C LYS A 3 -0.28 -17.28 -1.94
N ALA A 4 -0.26 -15.98 -2.27
CA ALA A 4 -1.37 -15.08 -1.94
C ALA A 4 -2.66 -15.46 -2.70
N GLY A 5 -2.54 -15.81 -3.98
CA GLY A 5 -3.67 -16.31 -4.78
C GLY A 5 -4.19 -17.64 -4.28
N GLU A 6 -3.30 -18.57 -3.93
CA GLU A 6 -3.65 -19.87 -3.34
C GLU A 6 -4.44 -19.70 -2.02
N LEU A 7 -4.03 -18.76 -1.15
CA LEU A 7 -4.73 -18.46 0.10
C LEU A 7 -6.12 -17.88 -0.17
N ILE A 8 -6.24 -16.92 -1.09
CA ILE A 8 -7.52 -16.32 -1.49
C ILE A 8 -8.47 -17.38 -2.04
N LYS A 9 -7.96 -18.29 -2.89
CA LYS A 9 -8.71 -19.39 -3.48
C LYS A 9 -9.16 -20.41 -2.40
N ALA A 10 -8.26 -20.77 -1.50
CA ALA A 10 -8.53 -21.72 -0.41
C ALA A 10 -9.64 -21.24 0.56
N GLU A 11 -9.69 -19.93 0.82
CA GLU A 11 -10.72 -19.27 1.62
C GLU A 11 -12.04 -19.04 0.85
N GLY A 12 -12.09 -19.41 -0.43
CA GLY A 12 -13.28 -19.27 -1.27
C GLY A 12 -13.63 -17.87 -1.72
N PHE A 13 -12.73 -16.89 -1.52
CA PHE A 13 -12.95 -15.52 -2.01
C PHE A 13 -12.89 -15.46 -3.54
N LYS A 14 -13.90 -14.80 -4.12
CA LYS A 14 -14.02 -14.58 -5.56
C LYS A 14 -14.16 -13.08 -5.83
N PRO A 15 -13.05 -12.34 -5.98
CA PRO A 15 -13.14 -10.94 -6.35
C PRO A 15 -13.90 -10.71 -7.66
N ASP A 16 -14.78 -9.71 -7.67
CA ASP A 16 -15.56 -9.29 -8.85
C ASP A 16 -14.84 -8.18 -9.62
N VAL A 17 -14.01 -7.39 -8.94
CA VAL A 17 -13.28 -6.25 -9.49
C VAL A 17 -11.95 -6.07 -8.76
N ALA A 18 -10.96 -5.59 -9.48
CA ALA A 18 -9.62 -5.38 -8.97
C ALA A 18 -9.13 -3.94 -9.19
N PHE A 19 -8.41 -3.43 -8.20
CA PHE A 19 -7.71 -2.15 -8.26
C PHE A 19 -6.21 -2.35 -8.00
N THR A 20 -5.37 -1.65 -8.77
CA THR A 20 -3.92 -1.69 -8.57
C THR A 20 -3.27 -0.35 -8.89
N SER A 21 -2.00 -0.21 -8.55
CA SER A 21 -1.22 0.97 -8.88
C SER A 21 -0.74 0.98 -10.33
N MET A 22 -0.08 2.07 -10.74
CA MET A 22 0.62 2.18 -12.02
C MET A 22 2.02 1.52 -11.99
N LEU A 23 2.45 0.96 -10.87
CA LEU A 23 3.79 0.41 -10.71
C LEU A 23 3.82 -1.10 -11.02
N LYS A 24 4.76 -1.51 -11.89
CA LYS A 24 4.90 -2.88 -12.39
C LYS A 24 4.81 -3.95 -11.30
N ARG A 25 5.45 -3.74 -10.14
CA ARG A 25 5.48 -4.74 -9.07
C ARG A 25 4.10 -5.06 -8.49
N ALA A 26 3.20 -4.05 -8.36
CA ALA A 26 1.83 -4.27 -7.88
C ALA A 26 0.96 -4.89 -8.98
N ILE A 27 1.11 -4.45 -10.23
CA ILE A 27 0.42 -5.01 -11.39
C ILE A 27 0.76 -6.50 -11.53
N CYS A 28 2.04 -6.87 -11.48
CA CYS A 28 2.47 -8.27 -11.54
C CYS A 28 1.98 -9.09 -10.34
N THR A 29 1.95 -8.50 -9.13
CA THR A 29 1.38 -9.17 -7.95
C THR A 29 -0.08 -9.50 -8.18
N LEU A 30 -0.87 -8.52 -8.62
CA LEU A 30 -2.28 -8.74 -8.93
C LEU A 30 -2.47 -9.80 -10.03
N HIS A 31 -1.68 -9.71 -11.09
CA HIS A 31 -1.75 -10.68 -12.19
C HIS A 31 -1.57 -12.12 -11.69
N HIS A 32 -0.55 -12.38 -10.86
CA HIS A 32 -0.32 -13.71 -10.30
C HIS A 32 -1.45 -14.16 -9.36
N VAL A 33 -2.05 -13.24 -8.60
CA VAL A 33 -3.21 -13.58 -7.76
C VAL A 33 -4.41 -13.97 -8.62
N LEU A 34 -4.71 -13.18 -9.66
CA LEU A 34 -5.83 -13.45 -10.57
C LEU A 34 -5.62 -14.73 -11.40
N GLU A 35 -4.37 -15.03 -11.78
CA GLU A 35 -4.00 -16.28 -12.44
C GLU A 35 -4.29 -17.50 -11.54
N GLU A 36 -3.85 -17.49 -10.29
CA GLU A 36 -4.06 -18.59 -9.33
C GLU A 36 -5.55 -18.79 -8.97
N THR A 37 -6.34 -17.71 -9.01
CA THR A 37 -7.78 -17.74 -8.70
C THR A 37 -8.67 -18.00 -9.92
N ASP A 38 -8.10 -18.14 -11.14
CA ASP A 38 -8.82 -18.24 -12.42
C ASP A 38 -9.72 -17.02 -12.72
N LEU A 39 -9.30 -15.82 -12.26
CA LEU A 39 -10.07 -14.58 -12.36
C LEU A 39 -9.39 -13.51 -13.22
N LEU A 40 -8.52 -13.89 -14.17
CA LEU A 40 -7.86 -12.93 -15.10
C LEU A 40 -8.84 -12.09 -15.92
N TRP A 41 -10.08 -12.54 -16.04
CA TRP A 41 -11.13 -11.91 -16.84
C TRP A 41 -11.87 -10.77 -16.14
N ILE A 42 -11.73 -10.62 -14.81
CA ILE A 42 -12.44 -9.57 -14.07
C ILE A 42 -11.90 -8.16 -14.44
N PRO A 43 -12.72 -7.11 -14.29
CA PRO A 43 -12.27 -5.74 -14.50
C PRO A 43 -11.10 -5.37 -13.58
N VAL A 44 -10.05 -4.77 -14.16
CA VAL A 44 -8.88 -4.29 -13.44
C VAL A 44 -8.68 -2.79 -13.72
N THR A 45 -8.72 -1.98 -12.67
CA THR A 45 -8.43 -0.54 -12.77
C THR A 45 -7.06 -0.23 -12.19
N LYS A 46 -6.21 0.44 -12.99
CA LYS A 46 -4.90 0.95 -12.56
C LYS A 46 -5.03 2.42 -12.20
N ALA A 47 -4.58 2.80 -11.02
CA ALA A 47 -4.67 4.17 -10.53
C ALA A 47 -3.37 4.63 -9.89
N TRP A 48 -2.89 5.83 -10.26
CA TRP A 48 -1.69 6.41 -9.68
C TRP A 48 -1.88 6.73 -8.19
N GLN A 49 -3.10 7.01 -7.78
CA GLN A 49 -3.45 7.23 -6.38
C GLN A 49 -3.13 6.03 -5.47
N LEU A 50 -2.99 4.84 -6.04
CA LEU A 50 -2.58 3.63 -5.32
C LEU A 50 -1.07 3.38 -5.40
N ASN A 51 -0.28 4.24 -6.04
CA ASN A 51 1.17 4.10 -6.09
C ASN A 51 1.81 4.11 -4.70
N GLU A 52 3.02 3.54 -4.61
CA GLU A 52 3.86 3.73 -3.43
C GLU A 52 4.13 5.21 -3.20
N ARG A 53 4.29 5.60 -1.95
CA ARG A 53 4.68 6.95 -1.55
C ARG A 53 5.95 7.37 -2.29
N HIS A 54 5.95 8.57 -2.80
CA HIS A 54 7.12 9.14 -3.46
C HIS A 54 8.10 9.70 -2.42
N TYR A 55 9.32 9.19 -2.43
CA TYR A 55 10.35 9.57 -1.45
C TYR A 55 11.16 10.80 -1.86
N GLY A 56 10.64 11.62 -2.78
CA GLY A 56 11.30 12.85 -3.22
C GLY A 56 12.71 12.60 -3.73
N GLY A 57 13.66 13.40 -3.26
CA GLY A 57 15.06 13.30 -3.60
C GLY A 57 15.77 12.02 -3.14
N LEU A 58 15.14 11.21 -2.31
CA LEU A 58 15.68 9.89 -1.94
C LEU A 58 15.31 8.78 -2.94
N THR A 59 14.44 9.07 -3.90
CA THR A 59 14.01 8.08 -4.90
C THR A 59 15.19 7.68 -5.80
N GLY A 60 15.41 6.37 -5.95
CA GLY A 60 16.50 5.82 -6.76
C GLY A 60 17.87 5.80 -6.07
N LEU A 61 18.00 6.37 -4.87
CA LEU A 61 19.24 6.31 -4.12
C LEU A 61 19.40 4.95 -3.42
N ASP A 62 20.65 4.51 -3.33
CA ASP A 62 21.03 3.37 -2.51
C ASP A 62 20.81 3.68 -1.03
N LYS A 63 20.19 2.74 -0.31
CA LYS A 63 19.80 2.93 1.09
C LYS A 63 21.03 3.15 1.99
N LEU A 64 22.09 2.36 1.82
CA LEU A 64 23.29 2.47 2.64
C LEU A 64 23.99 3.81 2.41
N LYS A 65 24.16 4.22 1.15
CA LYS A 65 24.72 5.52 0.80
C LYS A 65 23.90 6.70 1.35
N THR A 66 22.57 6.53 1.40
CA THR A 66 21.71 7.56 1.99
C THR A 66 21.92 7.65 3.50
N VAL A 67 22.07 6.52 4.19
CA VAL A 67 22.37 6.46 5.63
C VAL A 67 23.77 7.03 5.91
N GLU A 68 24.79 6.69 5.12
CA GLU A 68 26.14 7.24 5.24
C GLU A 68 26.15 8.78 5.11
N LYS A 69 25.31 9.32 4.22
CA LYS A 69 25.26 10.77 3.96
C LYS A 69 24.46 11.56 4.99
N HIS A 70 23.36 11.00 5.49
CA HIS A 70 22.36 11.74 6.28
C HIS A 70 22.20 11.22 7.72
N GLY A 71 22.86 10.13 8.07
CA GLY A 71 22.70 9.44 9.34
C GLY A 71 21.46 8.55 9.39
N GLU A 72 21.55 7.48 10.17
CA GLU A 72 20.49 6.46 10.28
C GLU A 72 19.20 7.07 10.86
N GLU A 73 19.31 7.87 11.91
CA GLU A 73 18.18 8.51 12.59
C GLU A 73 17.36 9.38 11.63
N GLN A 74 18.02 10.24 10.86
CA GLN A 74 17.36 11.13 9.92
C GLN A 74 16.67 10.36 8.79
N VAL A 75 17.32 9.31 8.26
CA VAL A 75 16.75 8.46 7.22
C VAL A 75 15.53 7.69 7.77
N LEU A 76 15.61 7.23 9.02
CA LEU A 76 14.49 6.57 9.69
C LEU A 76 13.30 7.52 9.87
N ILE A 77 13.54 8.77 10.29
CA ILE A 77 12.51 9.82 10.39
C ILE A 77 11.81 10.01 9.04
N TRP A 78 12.54 10.22 7.95
CA TRP A 78 11.95 10.39 6.62
C TRP A 78 11.14 9.17 6.15
N ARG A 79 11.55 7.98 6.54
CA ARG A 79 10.90 6.73 6.13
C ARG A 79 9.69 6.35 6.97
N ARG A 80 9.65 6.78 8.23
CA ARG A 80 8.67 6.31 9.21
C ARG A 80 7.73 7.37 9.75
N SER A 81 8.12 8.65 9.75
CA SER A 81 7.22 9.67 10.29
C SER A 81 5.94 9.81 9.46
N TYR A 82 4.88 10.22 10.13
CA TYR A 82 3.59 10.48 9.50
C TYR A 82 3.62 11.76 8.65
N ASN A 83 4.21 12.86 9.18
CA ASN A 83 4.14 14.20 8.60
C ASN A 83 5.49 14.78 8.13
N ILE A 84 6.64 14.15 8.44
CA ILE A 84 7.94 14.70 8.06
C ILE A 84 8.32 14.20 6.66
N PRO A 85 8.37 15.08 5.64
CA PRO A 85 8.68 14.68 4.29
C PRO A 85 10.18 14.39 4.11
N PRO A 86 10.55 13.46 3.21
CA PRO A 86 11.89 13.40 2.66
C PRO A 86 12.24 14.70 1.89
N PRO A 87 13.53 14.96 1.60
CA PRO A 87 13.92 16.06 0.71
C PRO A 87 13.13 15.98 -0.61
N THR A 88 12.75 17.15 -1.14
CA THR A 88 12.04 17.22 -2.41
C THR A 88 12.91 16.77 -3.59
N THR A 89 12.29 16.29 -4.65
CA THR A 89 12.89 16.16 -5.98
C THR A 89 12.34 17.25 -6.88
N ASN A 90 13.10 17.66 -7.87
CA ASN A 90 12.67 18.65 -8.87
C ASN A 90 12.57 18.03 -10.27
N THR A 91 12.07 18.81 -11.21
CA THR A 91 11.82 18.37 -12.61
C THR A 91 13.10 18.00 -13.38
N SER A 92 14.30 18.33 -12.90
CA SER A 92 15.56 17.87 -13.49
C SER A 92 15.89 16.41 -13.16
N SER A 93 15.25 15.85 -12.12
CA SER A 93 15.46 14.46 -11.71
C SER A 93 14.72 13.49 -12.64
N PRO A 94 15.37 12.41 -13.09
CA PRO A 94 14.70 11.38 -13.89
C PRO A 94 13.60 10.64 -13.10
N TYR A 95 13.59 10.78 -11.77
CA TYR A 95 12.58 10.17 -10.89
C TYR A 95 11.39 11.09 -10.60
N HIS A 96 11.43 12.35 -11.09
CA HIS A 96 10.29 13.24 -10.93
C HIS A 96 9.09 12.72 -11.76
N PRO A 97 7.88 12.62 -11.19
CA PRO A 97 6.74 12.01 -11.90
C PRO A 97 6.33 12.75 -13.18
N ALA A 98 6.61 14.05 -13.31
CA ALA A 98 6.38 14.81 -14.54
C ALA A 98 7.22 14.30 -15.73
N ASN A 99 8.32 13.59 -15.48
CA ASN A 99 9.19 13.02 -16.51
C ASN A 99 8.79 11.58 -16.89
N ASP A 100 7.73 11.04 -16.31
CA ASP A 100 7.27 9.68 -16.54
C ASP A 100 6.02 9.67 -17.45
N ALA A 101 6.11 9.02 -18.60
CA ALA A 101 5.03 8.95 -19.58
C ALA A 101 3.71 8.37 -19.02
N ARG A 102 3.77 7.59 -17.95
CA ARG A 102 2.58 7.06 -17.27
C ARG A 102 1.69 8.14 -16.69
N TYR A 103 2.23 9.32 -16.44
CA TYR A 103 1.54 10.45 -15.78
C TYR A 103 1.46 11.69 -16.67
N SER A 104 1.61 11.55 -17.99
CA SER A 104 1.64 12.67 -18.95
C SER A 104 0.37 13.54 -18.94
N ASN A 105 -0.75 13.02 -18.46
CA ASN A 105 -2.02 13.73 -18.31
C ASN A 105 -2.25 14.30 -16.89
N LEU A 106 -1.25 14.23 -16.02
CA LEU A 106 -1.31 14.72 -14.65
C LEU A 106 -0.34 15.88 -14.44
N THR A 107 -0.66 16.73 -13.50
CA THR A 107 0.22 17.83 -13.07
C THR A 107 0.75 17.53 -11.67
N PHE A 108 2.06 17.65 -11.50
CA PHE A 108 2.74 17.52 -10.22
C PHE A 108 3.45 18.84 -9.87
N PRO A 109 3.59 19.18 -8.58
CA PRO A 109 4.41 20.30 -8.15
C PRO A 109 5.85 20.16 -8.67
N GLU A 110 6.53 21.28 -8.95
CA GLU A 110 7.94 21.29 -9.36
C GLU A 110 8.84 20.62 -8.31
N ASP A 111 8.61 20.96 -7.04
CA ASP A 111 9.21 20.31 -5.89
C ASP A 111 8.27 19.24 -5.35
N PHE A 112 8.62 17.97 -5.56
CA PHE A 112 7.75 16.85 -5.22
C PHE A 112 8.36 15.89 -4.20
N THR A 113 7.57 15.59 -3.19
CA THR A 113 7.82 14.55 -2.18
C THR A 113 6.51 14.22 -1.47
N GLU A 114 6.44 13.07 -0.84
CA GLU A 114 5.25 12.66 -0.08
C GLU A 114 5.61 12.21 1.34
N THR A 115 4.71 12.51 2.27
CA THR A 115 4.62 11.91 3.60
C THR A 115 3.57 10.79 3.58
N LEU A 116 3.39 10.07 4.70
CA LEU A 116 2.28 9.14 4.82
C LEU A 116 0.94 9.91 4.84
N SER A 117 0.91 11.11 5.45
CA SER A 117 -0.25 12.00 5.45
C SER A 117 -0.65 12.40 4.03
N THR A 118 0.27 12.94 3.24
CA THR A 118 -0.04 13.34 1.85
C THR A 118 -0.35 12.14 0.94
N THR A 119 0.17 10.96 1.27
CA THR A 119 -0.25 9.71 0.61
C THR A 119 -1.72 9.40 0.90
N LEU A 120 -2.16 9.59 2.17
CA LEU A 120 -3.57 9.44 2.53
C LEU A 120 -4.46 10.43 1.78
N ASP A 121 -4.02 11.68 1.62
CA ASP A 121 -4.78 12.73 0.92
C ASP A 121 -5.14 12.38 -0.53
N ARG A 122 -4.35 11.51 -1.19
CA ARG A 122 -4.69 11.03 -2.54
C ARG A 122 -5.36 9.65 -2.55
N VAL A 123 -5.04 8.79 -1.59
CA VAL A 123 -5.62 7.44 -1.50
C VAL A 123 -7.08 7.49 -1.05
N LEU A 124 -7.39 8.28 -0.04
CA LEU A 124 -8.73 8.30 0.56
C LEU A 124 -9.82 8.82 -0.38
N PRO A 125 -9.67 9.96 -1.08
CA PRO A 125 -10.65 10.38 -2.07
C PRO A 125 -10.84 9.34 -3.19
N TYR A 126 -9.75 8.71 -3.64
CA TYR A 126 -9.84 7.65 -4.65
C TYR A 126 -10.62 6.44 -4.13
N TYR A 127 -10.36 6.00 -2.91
CA TYR A 127 -11.09 4.93 -2.25
C TYR A 127 -12.59 5.24 -2.18
N GLN A 128 -12.95 6.43 -1.72
CA GLN A 128 -14.34 6.86 -1.56
C GLN A 128 -15.07 6.97 -2.90
N GLN A 129 -14.42 7.46 -3.95
CA GLN A 129 -15.05 7.73 -5.24
C GLN A 129 -15.08 6.52 -6.18
N ASN A 130 -14.15 5.57 -6.04
CA ASN A 130 -14.00 4.47 -7.00
C ASN A 130 -14.15 3.08 -6.38
N ILE A 131 -13.68 2.87 -5.16
CA ILE A 131 -13.71 1.56 -4.50
C ILE A 131 -15.00 1.36 -3.70
N VAL A 132 -15.38 2.36 -2.91
CA VAL A 132 -16.62 2.31 -2.09
C VAL A 132 -17.86 2.05 -2.92
N PRO A 133 -18.07 2.66 -4.12
CA PRO A 133 -19.23 2.34 -4.95
C PRO A 133 -19.32 0.86 -5.35
N GLU A 134 -18.17 0.22 -5.65
CA GLU A 134 -18.13 -1.19 -5.99
C GLU A 134 -18.49 -2.08 -4.77
N LEU A 135 -17.98 -1.71 -3.59
CA LEU A 135 -18.32 -2.39 -2.32
C LEU A 135 -19.81 -2.24 -1.99
N LYS A 136 -20.37 -1.02 -2.14
CA LYS A 136 -21.82 -0.77 -1.94
C LYS A 136 -22.71 -1.48 -2.94
N ALA A 137 -22.18 -1.83 -4.10
CA ALA A 137 -22.86 -2.68 -5.08
C ALA A 137 -22.81 -4.18 -4.69
N GLY A 138 -22.29 -4.54 -3.51
CA GLY A 138 -22.18 -5.90 -3.00
C GLY A 138 -21.04 -6.72 -3.59
N LYS A 139 -20.09 -6.07 -4.27
CA LYS A 139 -18.95 -6.74 -4.89
C LYS A 139 -17.83 -7.03 -3.91
N THR A 140 -17.14 -8.14 -4.12
CA THR A 140 -15.85 -8.44 -3.51
C THR A 140 -14.76 -7.73 -4.30
N VAL A 141 -14.03 -6.85 -3.62
CA VAL A 141 -12.99 -6.00 -4.22
C VAL A 141 -11.60 -6.47 -3.78
N ILE A 142 -10.68 -6.60 -4.72
CA ILE A 142 -9.26 -6.81 -4.41
C ILE A 142 -8.44 -5.55 -4.75
N VAL A 143 -7.58 -5.13 -3.81
CA VAL A 143 -6.65 -4.00 -3.98
C VAL A 143 -5.21 -4.51 -3.85
N SER A 144 -4.46 -4.45 -4.95
CA SER A 144 -3.03 -4.76 -4.95
C SER A 144 -2.21 -3.49 -5.08
N ALA A 145 -1.57 -3.07 -3.98
CA ALA A 145 -0.86 -1.81 -3.90
C ALA A 145 0.47 -1.94 -3.13
N HIS A 146 0.83 -0.94 -2.32
CA HIS A 146 2.14 -0.84 -1.70
C HIS A 146 2.03 -0.58 -0.20
N GLY A 147 3.14 -0.78 0.52
CA GLY A 147 3.17 -0.64 1.97
C GLY A 147 2.64 0.70 2.47
N ASN A 148 3.00 1.83 1.86
CA ASN A 148 2.52 3.14 2.31
C ASN A 148 1.08 3.44 1.86
N SER A 149 0.71 3.14 0.62
CA SER A 149 -0.68 3.34 0.16
C SER A 149 -1.67 2.44 0.89
N LEU A 150 -1.30 1.18 1.20
CA LEU A 150 -2.12 0.29 2.01
C LEU A 150 -2.17 0.75 3.48
N ARG A 151 -1.06 1.24 4.06
CA ARG A 151 -1.09 1.85 5.40
C ARG A 151 -2.01 3.06 5.48
N ALA A 152 -2.03 3.90 4.45
CA ALA A 152 -2.97 5.01 4.38
C ALA A 152 -4.43 4.51 4.40
N LEU A 153 -4.72 3.46 3.63
CA LEU A 153 -6.05 2.88 3.57
C LEU A 153 -6.47 2.23 4.90
N VAL A 154 -5.62 1.39 5.49
CA VAL A 154 -5.95 0.73 6.77
C VAL A 154 -6.01 1.72 7.92
N LYS A 155 -5.23 2.81 7.90
CA LYS A 155 -5.35 3.90 8.87
C LYS A 155 -6.79 4.45 8.89
N HIS A 156 -7.38 4.64 7.71
CA HIS A 156 -8.77 5.10 7.59
C HIS A 156 -9.76 4.02 8.06
N LEU A 157 -9.62 2.80 7.56
CA LEU A 157 -10.55 1.70 7.86
C LEU A 157 -10.59 1.35 9.35
N ASP A 158 -9.45 1.33 10.02
CA ASP A 158 -9.32 0.91 11.41
C ASP A 158 -9.30 2.08 12.40
N GLY A 159 -9.32 3.33 11.93
CA GLY A 159 -9.24 4.51 12.78
C GLY A 159 -7.91 4.64 13.52
N ILE A 160 -6.80 4.16 12.93
CA ILE A 160 -5.47 4.14 13.57
C ILE A 160 -4.95 5.57 13.69
N ASP A 161 -4.46 5.93 14.89
CA ASP A 161 -3.92 7.25 15.15
C ASP A 161 -2.56 7.50 14.46
N GLU A 162 -2.10 8.76 14.46
CA GLU A 162 -0.86 9.20 13.82
C GLU A 162 0.41 8.70 14.53
N LYS A 163 0.33 8.34 15.81
CA LYS A 163 1.46 7.81 16.58
C LYS A 163 1.67 6.33 16.33
N THR A 164 0.59 5.61 16.11
CA THR A 164 0.59 4.15 15.90
C THR A 164 0.90 3.77 14.47
N ILE A 165 0.35 4.49 13.47
CA ILE A 165 0.47 4.11 12.05
C ILE A 165 1.91 4.04 11.52
N PRO A 166 2.89 4.85 11.96
CA PRO A 166 4.28 4.73 11.54
C PRO A 166 4.91 3.37 11.86
N ASN A 167 4.45 2.73 12.93
CA ASN A 167 4.97 1.44 13.39
C ASN A 167 4.26 0.23 12.77
N LEU A 168 3.14 0.45 12.09
CA LEU A 168 2.43 -0.62 11.41
C LEU A 168 3.22 -1.11 10.19
N ASN A 169 3.47 -2.41 10.12
CA ASN A 169 4.08 -3.07 8.98
C ASN A 169 3.07 -3.97 8.30
N ILE A 170 2.89 -3.77 6.99
CA ILE A 170 2.07 -4.64 6.14
C ILE A 170 3.03 -5.57 5.38
N PRO A 171 3.02 -6.88 5.63
CA PRO A 171 3.93 -7.81 4.99
C PRO A 171 3.58 -8.01 3.51
N THR A 172 4.61 -8.10 2.67
CA THR A 172 4.42 -8.34 1.24
C THR A 172 3.86 -9.73 0.99
N GLY A 173 2.79 -9.80 0.18
CA GLY A 173 2.21 -11.08 -0.26
C GLY A 173 1.42 -11.83 0.81
N ALA A 174 1.03 -11.17 1.89
CA ALA A 174 0.05 -11.66 2.85
C ALA A 174 -1.29 -10.95 2.59
N PRO A 175 -2.33 -11.65 2.10
CA PRO A 175 -3.64 -11.03 1.90
C PRO A 175 -4.23 -10.61 3.25
N LEU A 176 -4.75 -9.38 3.31
CA LEU A 176 -5.45 -8.80 4.45
C LEU A 176 -6.91 -8.61 4.06
N VAL A 177 -7.83 -9.22 4.79
CA VAL A 177 -9.26 -9.22 4.50
C VAL A 177 -10.00 -8.33 5.48
N TYR A 178 -10.88 -7.49 4.95
CA TYR A 178 -11.84 -6.70 5.70
C TYR A 178 -13.26 -7.09 5.30
N HIS A 179 -14.12 -7.24 6.27
CA HIS A 179 -15.56 -7.27 6.09
C HIS A 179 -16.12 -5.91 6.51
N LEU A 180 -16.98 -5.35 5.67
CA LEU A 180 -17.59 -4.04 5.88
C LEU A 180 -19.10 -4.21 6.00
N ASP A 181 -19.71 -3.39 6.85
CA ASP A 181 -21.17 -3.31 6.95
C ASP A 181 -21.77 -2.36 5.88
N GLU A 182 -23.06 -2.12 5.92
CA GLU A 182 -23.78 -1.25 5.00
C GLU A 182 -23.33 0.22 5.05
N ASN A 183 -22.75 0.65 6.18
CA ASN A 183 -22.21 1.99 6.38
C ASN A 183 -20.74 2.10 5.94
N MET A 184 -20.13 0.99 5.48
CA MET A 184 -18.70 0.86 5.18
C MET A 184 -17.81 0.87 6.43
N ASP A 185 -18.37 0.60 7.62
CA ASP A 185 -17.62 0.39 8.83
C ASP A 185 -17.06 -1.03 8.89
N VAL A 186 -15.84 -1.15 9.41
CA VAL A 186 -15.18 -2.46 9.53
C VAL A 186 -15.86 -3.31 10.59
N ILE A 187 -16.29 -4.49 10.20
CA ILE A 187 -16.73 -5.57 11.10
C ILE A 187 -15.44 -6.24 11.61
N PRO A 188 -15.10 -6.13 12.91
CA PRO A 188 -13.87 -6.69 13.44
C PRO A 188 -13.83 -8.22 13.31
N SER A 189 -12.70 -8.75 12.87
CA SER A 189 -12.46 -10.20 12.86
C SER A 189 -11.95 -10.67 14.23
N GLU A 190 -12.38 -11.85 14.68
CA GLU A 190 -11.85 -12.51 15.88
C GLU A 190 -10.35 -12.88 15.71
N GLU A 191 -9.89 -13.08 14.47
CA GLU A 191 -8.50 -13.39 14.14
C GLU A 191 -7.66 -12.13 13.83
N ALA A 192 -8.19 -10.93 14.11
CA ALA A 192 -7.49 -9.69 13.84
C ALA A 192 -6.23 -9.54 14.68
N MET A 193 -5.17 -9.01 14.08
CA MET A 193 -3.95 -8.62 14.80
C MET A 193 -3.96 -7.13 15.05
N ALA A 194 -4.08 -6.72 16.32
CA ALA A 194 -4.06 -5.29 16.68
C ALA A 194 -2.83 -4.57 16.08
N PRO A 195 -2.97 -3.32 15.61
CA PRO A 195 -4.16 -2.45 15.71
C PRO A 195 -5.20 -2.64 14.57
N LEU A 196 -5.02 -3.62 13.70
CA LEU A 196 -5.94 -3.91 12.61
C LEU A 196 -7.21 -4.61 13.13
N ARG A 197 -8.34 -4.36 12.50
CA ARG A 197 -9.62 -5.07 12.72
C ARG A 197 -9.90 -6.12 11.63
N GLY A 198 -9.19 -6.05 10.50
CA GLY A 198 -9.17 -7.10 9.49
C GLY A 198 -8.23 -8.26 9.87
N ARG A 199 -8.35 -9.38 9.17
CA ARG A 199 -7.49 -10.57 9.37
C ARG A 199 -6.58 -10.84 8.19
N TYR A 200 -5.37 -11.33 8.46
CA TYR A 200 -4.51 -11.90 7.44
C TYR A 200 -4.92 -13.33 7.11
N LEU A 201 -4.84 -13.70 5.82
CA LEU A 201 -5.02 -15.08 5.39
C LEU A 201 -3.74 -15.89 5.59
N GLY A 202 -3.90 -17.18 5.89
CA GLY A 202 -2.82 -18.15 6.04
C GLY A 202 -2.34 -18.30 7.48
N ASP A 203 -1.17 -18.91 7.63
CA ASP A 203 -0.57 -19.20 8.94
C ASP A 203 -0.18 -17.92 9.67
N GLN A 204 -0.75 -17.72 10.86
CA GLN A 204 -0.59 -16.48 11.63
C GLN A 204 0.83 -16.30 12.17
N GLU A 205 1.55 -17.39 12.47
CA GLU A 205 2.95 -17.32 12.92
C GLU A 205 3.87 -16.93 11.75
N GLU A 206 3.60 -17.44 10.56
CA GLU A 206 4.30 -16.99 9.34
C GLU A 206 4.04 -15.50 9.05
N VAL A 207 2.81 -15.03 9.21
CA VAL A 207 2.46 -13.62 9.04
C VAL A 207 3.20 -12.74 10.05
N LYS A 208 3.23 -13.13 11.34
CA LYS A 208 3.97 -12.41 12.39
C LYS A 208 5.47 -12.35 12.07
N ALA A 209 6.06 -13.46 11.65
CA ALA A 209 7.48 -13.51 11.26
C ALA A 209 7.78 -12.57 10.07
N ARG A 210 6.89 -12.48 9.09
CA ARG A 210 7.02 -11.56 7.95
C ARG A 210 6.87 -10.09 8.38
N ILE A 211 5.95 -9.77 9.29
CA ILE A 211 5.80 -8.42 9.86
C ILE A 211 7.10 -8.00 10.56
N ALA A 212 7.67 -8.87 11.41
CA ALA A 212 8.96 -8.64 12.06
C ALA A 212 10.10 -8.47 11.05
N GLY A 213 10.11 -9.26 9.97
CA GLY A 213 11.09 -9.14 8.88
C GLY A 213 11.05 -7.78 8.17
N VAL A 214 9.88 -7.19 7.97
CA VAL A 214 9.74 -5.83 7.41
C VAL A 214 10.32 -4.78 8.35
N GLN A 215 10.15 -4.96 9.66
CA GLN A 215 10.73 -4.08 10.67
C GLN A 215 12.26 -4.09 10.63
N ASN A 216 12.86 -5.27 10.53
CA ASN A 216 14.31 -5.45 10.48
C ASN A 216 14.96 -4.90 9.20
N GLN A 217 14.25 -4.89 8.06
CA GLN A 217 14.74 -4.28 6.81
C GLN A 217 14.85 -2.75 6.87
N THR A 218 14.20 -2.13 7.84
CA THR A 218 14.24 -0.67 8.05
C THR A 218 15.27 -0.26 9.10
N GLN A 219 15.70 -1.18 9.95
CA GLN A 219 16.88 -1.01 10.78
C GLN A 219 18.06 -1.48 9.93
N ALA A 220 18.94 -0.58 9.54
CA ALA A 220 20.17 -0.93 8.85
C ALA A 220 20.99 -1.86 9.75
N LYS A 221 21.41 -3.03 9.23
CA LYS A 221 22.56 -3.72 9.76
C LYS A 221 23.78 -3.07 9.18
#